data_bd3d676344b55f27788d89f6af1f0f8d
#
_entry.id   bd3d676344b55f27788d89f6af1f0f8d
#
_cell.length_a   1.000
_cell.length_b   1.000
_cell.length_c   1.000
_cell.angle_alpha   90.00
_cell.angle_beta   90.00
_cell.angle_gamma   90.00
#
_symmetry.space_group_name_H-M   'P 1'
#
loop_
_entity.id
_entity.type
_entity.pdbx_description
1 polymer ?
#
loop_
_entity_poly.entity_id
_entity_poly.type
_entity_poly.pdbx_seq_one_letter_code
_entity_poly.pdbx_strand_id
1 'polypeptide(L)'
;MNVNQKIEIALSDLAAGNIWPLACPLEEKPNTFAVYMIERTTPADYGDDSHCEWIQHLEITWFSRSASGSKRKPVNYLAAEEKIIAALETAGFTVKNSIPGYEGDTGYTTCTITFCIRKEQ
;
A
#
# COMPACT_ATOMS: atom_id res chain seq x y z
N MET A 1 -0.82 12.89 13.89
CA MET A 1 -0.12 12.00 12.93
C MET A 1 -0.89 12.01 11.62
N ASN A 2 -0.24 12.33 10.52
CA ASN A 2 -0.90 12.33 9.22
C ASN A 2 -1.01 10.92 8.64
N VAL A 3 -1.74 10.78 7.54
CA VAL A 3 -1.99 9.48 6.91
C VAL A 3 -0.69 8.82 6.45
N ASN A 4 0.23 9.59 5.87
CA ASN A 4 1.51 9.05 5.41
C ASN A 4 2.31 8.45 6.56
N GLN A 5 2.35 9.14 7.69
CA GLN A 5 3.04 8.63 8.88
C GLN A 5 2.40 7.35 9.40
N LYS A 6 1.08 7.27 9.40
CA LYS A 6 0.38 6.04 9.82
C LYS A 6 0.74 4.86 8.94
N ILE A 7 0.79 5.06 7.63
CA ILE A 7 1.15 4.00 6.68
C ILE A 7 2.60 3.56 6.90
N GLU A 8 3.52 4.50 6.99
CA GLU A 8 4.94 4.19 7.14
C GLU A 8 5.24 3.47 8.45
N ILE A 9 4.59 3.87 9.54
CA ILE A 9 4.74 3.18 10.83
C ILE A 9 4.11 1.77 10.77
N ALA A 10 2.91 1.67 10.23
CA ALA A 10 2.19 0.39 10.18
C ALA A 10 2.95 -0.67 9.36
N LEU A 11 3.63 -0.25 8.30
CA LEU A 11 4.24 -1.15 7.34
C LEU A 11 5.77 -1.16 7.40
N SER A 12 6.38 -0.53 8.40
CA SER A 12 7.82 -0.39 8.51
C SER A 12 8.59 -1.72 8.46
N ASP A 13 8.01 -2.78 9.02
CA ASP A 13 8.66 -4.09 9.07
C ASP A 13 8.45 -4.94 7.81
N LEU A 14 7.48 -4.58 6.99
CA LEU A 14 7.04 -5.45 5.90
C LEU A 14 7.85 -5.33 4.61
N ALA A 15 8.48 -4.20 4.41
CA ALA A 15 9.32 -3.95 3.24
C ALA A 15 10.72 -3.53 3.65
N ALA A 16 11.17 -3.97 4.83
CA ALA A 16 12.47 -3.61 5.41
C ALA A 16 12.72 -2.09 5.45
N GLY A 17 11.67 -1.32 5.69
CA GLY A 17 11.75 0.14 5.69
C GLY A 17 11.70 0.78 4.31
N ASN A 18 11.59 0.00 3.25
CA ASN A 18 11.59 0.49 1.87
C ASN A 18 10.18 0.85 1.42
N ILE A 19 9.61 1.89 2.04
CA ILE A 19 8.26 2.36 1.75
C ILE A 19 8.33 3.84 1.42
N TRP A 20 7.80 4.23 0.26
CA TRP A 20 7.85 5.62 -0.21
C TRP A 20 6.52 6.07 -0.78
N PRO A 21 6.20 7.37 -0.65
CA PRO A 21 5.05 7.91 -1.36
C PRO A 21 5.35 8.06 -2.86
N LEU A 22 4.40 7.71 -3.70
CA LEU A 22 4.36 7.86 -5.14
C LEU A 22 5.32 6.97 -5.92
N ALA A 23 6.60 6.93 -5.59
CA ALA A 23 7.58 6.15 -6.35
C ALA A 23 8.81 5.82 -5.52
N CYS A 24 9.49 4.75 -5.90
CA CYS A 24 10.79 4.41 -5.31
C CYS A 24 11.86 5.38 -5.83
N PRO A 25 12.54 6.14 -4.95
CA PRO A 25 13.51 7.14 -5.38
C PRO A 25 14.90 6.59 -5.73
N LEU A 26 15.13 5.30 -5.50
CA LEU A 26 16.44 4.70 -5.69
C LEU A 26 16.66 4.27 -7.14
N GLU A 27 17.86 4.49 -7.68
CA GLU A 27 18.23 4.01 -9.01
C GLU A 27 18.24 2.49 -9.04
N GLU A 28 18.90 1.89 -8.06
CA GLU A 28 18.83 0.43 -7.86
C GLU A 28 17.71 0.13 -6.90
N LYS A 29 16.62 -0.38 -7.45
CA LYS A 29 15.45 -0.71 -6.64
C LYS A 29 15.71 -1.95 -5.79
N PRO A 30 15.31 -1.93 -4.51
CA PRO A 30 15.43 -3.12 -3.65
C PRO A 30 14.63 -4.29 -4.21
N ASN A 31 14.95 -5.50 -3.75
CA ASN A 31 14.18 -6.69 -4.13
C ASN A 31 12.77 -6.66 -3.55
N THR A 32 12.58 -6.00 -2.42
CA THR A 32 11.25 -5.81 -1.82
C THR A 32 11.09 -4.36 -1.42
N PHE A 33 10.02 -3.74 -1.88
CA PHE A 33 9.66 -2.38 -1.51
C PHE A 33 8.17 -2.15 -1.73
N ALA A 34 7.68 -1.03 -1.24
CA ALA A 34 6.29 -0.64 -1.44
C ALA A 34 6.19 0.86 -1.73
N VAL A 35 5.22 1.21 -2.55
CA VAL A 35 4.88 2.61 -2.79
C VAL A 35 3.40 2.81 -2.52
N TYR A 36 3.05 3.97 -2.01
CA TYR A 36 1.66 4.28 -1.70
C TYR A 36 1.30 5.67 -2.22
N MET A 37 0.01 5.88 -2.42
CA MET A 37 -0.49 7.17 -2.89
C MET A 37 -1.90 7.41 -2.36
N ILE A 38 -2.23 8.67 -2.18
CA ILE A 38 -3.61 9.08 -1.93
C ILE A 38 -4.23 9.31 -3.30
N GLU A 39 -5.22 8.47 -3.66
CA GLU A 39 -5.89 8.57 -4.95
C GLU A 39 -6.84 9.76 -5.01
N ARG A 40 -7.67 9.90 -3.98
CA ARG A 40 -8.67 10.94 -3.93
C ARG A 40 -9.22 11.06 -2.52
N THR A 41 -9.89 12.18 -2.28
CA THR A 41 -10.64 12.41 -1.04
C THR A 41 -12.07 12.74 -1.44
N THR A 42 -13.03 12.02 -0.87
CA THR A 42 -14.45 12.20 -1.19
C THR A 42 -15.26 12.45 0.08
N PRO A 43 -16.36 13.20 -0.01
CA PRO A 43 -17.24 13.35 1.15
C PRO A 43 -17.92 12.00 1.47
N ALA A 44 -18.02 11.70 2.77
CA ALA A 44 -18.59 10.45 3.24
C ALA A 44 -20.09 10.51 3.42
N ASP A 45 -20.64 11.70 3.65
CA ASP A 45 -22.03 11.89 3.99
C ASP A 45 -22.59 13.05 3.21
N TYR A 46 -23.74 12.87 2.62
CA TYR A 46 -24.49 13.87 1.86
C TYR A 46 -25.73 14.34 2.61
N GLY A 47 -25.83 14.02 3.92
CA GLY A 47 -26.96 14.42 4.73
C GLY A 47 -26.95 15.89 5.11
N ASP A 48 -27.99 16.32 5.78
CA ASP A 48 -28.19 17.71 6.19
C ASP A 48 -27.30 18.14 7.36
N ASP A 49 -26.41 17.31 7.77
CA ASP A 49 -25.53 17.59 8.90
C ASP A 49 -24.42 18.55 8.54
N SER A 50 -24.16 19.45 9.46
CA SER A 50 -23.05 20.38 9.36
C SER A 50 -21.68 19.70 9.50
N HIS A 51 -21.65 18.41 9.84
CA HIS A 51 -20.43 17.65 9.93
C HIS A 51 -20.11 17.00 8.59
N CYS A 52 -19.05 17.48 7.97
CA CYS A 52 -18.52 16.84 6.78
C CYS A 52 -17.46 15.83 7.20
N GLU A 53 -17.78 14.56 7.08
CA GLU A 53 -16.76 13.51 7.13
C GLU A 53 -16.25 13.32 5.71
N TRP A 54 -14.94 13.13 5.61
CA TRP A 54 -14.28 12.86 4.35
C TRP A 54 -13.68 11.47 4.38
N ILE A 55 -13.68 10.82 3.24
CA ILE A 55 -13.00 9.54 3.08
C ILE A 55 -11.80 9.76 2.18
N GLN A 56 -10.61 9.42 2.70
CA GLN A 56 -9.40 9.37 1.89
C GLN A 56 -9.24 7.98 1.34
N HIS A 57 -9.15 7.89 0.01
CA HIS A 57 -8.94 6.63 -0.71
C HIS A 57 -7.47 6.54 -1.07
N LEU A 58 -6.87 5.43 -0.71
CA LEU A 58 -5.44 5.22 -0.86
C LEU A 58 -5.16 3.91 -1.56
N GLU A 59 -3.97 3.81 -2.10
CA GLU A 59 -3.49 2.61 -2.75
C GLU A 59 -2.05 2.36 -2.31
N ILE A 60 -1.73 1.11 -2.01
CA ILE A 60 -0.35 0.69 -1.79
C ILE A 60 -0.05 -0.45 -2.74
N THR A 61 1.10 -0.39 -3.39
CA THR A 61 1.60 -1.49 -4.22
C THR A 61 2.87 -2.03 -3.60
N TRP A 62 2.82 -3.29 -3.22
CA TRP A 62 3.97 -4.04 -2.74
C TRP A 62 4.65 -4.71 -3.93
N PHE A 63 5.97 -4.59 -3.98
CA PHE A 63 6.80 -5.17 -5.03
C PHE A 63 7.81 -6.11 -4.39
N SER A 64 7.95 -7.31 -4.93
CA SER A 64 8.99 -8.21 -4.49
C SER A 64 9.47 -9.09 -5.63
N ARG A 65 10.76 -9.35 -5.66
CA ARG A 65 11.38 -10.23 -6.64
C ARG A 65 12.45 -11.07 -5.97
N SER A 66 12.73 -12.23 -6.58
CA SER A 66 13.80 -13.09 -6.09
C SER A 66 15.16 -12.43 -6.27
N ALA A 67 16.01 -12.55 -5.25
CA ALA A 67 17.37 -11.99 -5.28
C ALA A 67 18.30 -12.76 -6.21
N SER A 68 17.95 -13.98 -6.61
CA SER A 68 18.86 -14.84 -7.36
C SER A 68 18.61 -14.79 -8.87
N GLY A 69 19.60 -14.37 -9.60
CA GLY A 69 19.95 -14.75 -10.93
C GLY A 69 18.96 -14.55 -12.06
N SER A 70 19.28 -15.24 -13.15
CA SER A 70 18.75 -15.02 -14.49
C SER A 70 17.35 -15.59 -14.76
N LYS A 71 16.78 -16.37 -13.84
CA LYS A 71 15.41 -16.87 -13.96
C LYS A 71 14.59 -16.44 -12.78
N ARG A 72 13.99 -15.27 -12.92
CA ARG A 72 13.10 -14.75 -11.90
C ARG A 72 11.74 -15.41 -12.01
N LYS A 73 11.32 -16.02 -10.93
CA LYS A 73 9.98 -16.59 -10.82
C LYS A 73 9.11 -15.69 -9.97
N PRO A 74 7.79 -15.71 -10.19
CA PRO A 74 6.89 -14.98 -9.29
C PRO A 74 7.10 -15.38 -7.84
N VAL A 75 7.10 -14.38 -6.97
CA VAL A 75 7.21 -14.58 -5.52
C VAL A 75 5.82 -14.82 -4.95
N ASN A 76 5.73 -15.68 -3.93
CA ASN A 76 4.46 -15.87 -3.25
C ASN A 76 4.11 -14.61 -2.46
N TYR A 77 3.05 -13.92 -2.89
CA TYR A 77 2.62 -12.65 -2.30
C TYR A 77 1.63 -12.82 -1.15
N LEU A 78 1.08 -14.02 -0.92
CA LEU A 78 -0.04 -14.23 0.01
C LEU A 78 0.31 -13.88 1.45
N ALA A 79 1.51 -14.23 1.90
CA ALA A 79 1.93 -13.91 3.26
C ALA A 79 2.09 -12.40 3.45
N ALA A 80 2.66 -11.71 2.46
CA ALA A 80 2.80 -10.26 2.51
C ALA A 80 1.44 -9.56 2.45
N GLU A 81 0.54 -10.05 1.61
CA GLU A 81 -0.83 -9.53 1.51
C GLU A 81 -1.54 -9.58 2.86
N GLU A 82 -1.51 -10.73 3.52
CA GLU A 82 -2.14 -10.90 4.83
C GLU A 82 -1.56 -9.94 5.87
N LYS A 83 -0.24 -9.80 5.89
CA LYS A 83 0.43 -8.90 6.85
C LYS A 83 0.11 -7.44 6.59
N ILE A 84 0.08 -7.03 5.33
CA ILE A 84 -0.24 -5.65 4.96
C ILE A 84 -1.68 -5.33 5.34
N ILE A 85 -2.61 -6.21 5.01
CA ILE A 85 -4.02 -6.03 5.34
C ILE A 85 -4.20 -5.93 6.86
N ALA A 86 -3.60 -6.85 7.61
CA ALA A 86 -3.70 -6.83 9.07
C ALA A 86 -3.11 -5.54 9.68
N ALA A 87 -1.96 -5.10 9.18
CA ALA A 87 -1.32 -3.88 9.65
C ALA A 87 -2.15 -2.63 9.34
N LEU A 88 -2.72 -2.56 8.15
CA LEU A 88 -3.59 -1.43 7.76
C LEU A 88 -4.85 -1.39 8.61
N GLU A 89 -5.50 -2.53 8.81
CA GLU A 89 -6.70 -2.60 9.64
C GLU A 89 -6.41 -2.23 11.09
N THR A 90 -5.29 -2.68 11.62
CA THR A 90 -4.85 -2.32 12.98
C THR A 90 -4.61 -0.81 13.10
N ALA A 91 -4.14 -0.18 12.05
CA ALA A 91 -3.91 1.28 12.02
C ALA A 91 -5.19 2.09 11.79
N GLY A 92 -6.34 1.44 11.62
CA GLY A 92 -7.64 2.10 11.46
C GLY A 92 -8.12 2.26 10.04
N PHE A 93 -7.41 1.68 9.06
CA PHE A 93 -7.84 1.72 7.66
C PHE A 93 -8.84 0.60 7.37
N THR A 94 -9.68 0.82 6.37
CA THR A 94 -10.58 -0.20 5.83
C THR A 94 -10.04 -0.64 4.47
N VAL A 95 -9.74 -1.92 4.35
CA VAL A 95 -9.24 -2.48 3.08
C VAL A 95 -10.43 -2.74 2.15
N LYS A 96 -10.31 -2.31 0.90
CA LYS A 96 -11.35 -2.44 -0.12
C LYS A 96 -11.14 -3.63 -1.03
N ASN A 97 -9.94 -3.77 -1.59
CA ASN A 97 -9.60 -4.90 -2.43
C ASN A 97 -8.09 -5.12 -2.49
N SER A 98 -7.70 -6.22 -3.10
CA SER A 98 -6.30 -6.57 -3.31
C SER A 98 -6.20 -7.26 -4.67
N ILE A 99 -5.28 -6.78 -5.51
CA ILE A 99 -5.09 -7.29 -6.86
C ILE A 99 -3.63 -7.69 -7.04
N PRO A 100 -3.36 -8.99 -7.28
CA PRO A 100 -2.00 -9.43 -7.57
C PRO A 100 -1.61 -9.15 -9.02
N GLY A 101 -0.31 -9.06 -9.27
CA GLY A 101 0.22 -8.88 -10.61
C GLY A 101 1.65 -9.34 -10.72
N TYR A 102 2.17 -9.34 -11.93
CA TYR A 102 3.55 -9.72 -12.19
C TYR A 102 4.09 -8.89 -13.35
N GLU A 103 5.26 -8.29 -13.14
CA GLU A 103 5.94 -7.51 -14.17
C GLU A 103 7.01 -8.38 -14.84
N GLY A 104 6.74 -8.81 -16.05
CA GLY A 104 7.66 -9.70 -16.77
C GLY A 104 9.03 -9.10 -17.05
N ASP A 105 9.09 -7.80 -17.29
CA ASP A 105 10.35 -7.12 -17.63
C ASP A 105 11.30 -7.00 -16.44
N THR A 106 10.77 -6.77 -15.26
CA THR A 106 11.57 -6.53 -14.05
C THR A 106 11.64 -7.75 -13.13
N GLY A 107 10.72 -8.69 -13.31
CA GLY A 107 10.61 -9.87 -12.44
C GLY A 107 9.91 -9.60 -11.13
N TYR A 108 9.34 -8.43 -10.91
CA TYR A 108 8.60 -8.13 -9.69
C TYR A 108 7.23 -8.79 -9.69
N THR A 109 6.92 -9.44 -8.57
CA THR A 109 5.54 -9.80 -8.22
C THR A 109 4.97 -8.62 -7.46
N THR A 110 3.76 -8.22 -7.80
CA THR A 110 3.12 -7.06 -7.19
C THR A 110 1.83 -7.45 -6.49
N CYS A 111 1.48 -6.68 -5.49
CA CYS A 111 0.18 -6.79 -4.84
C CYS A 111 -0.31 -5.36 -4.58
N THR A 112 -1.38 -4.97 -5.24
CA THR A 112 -1.95 -3.64 -5.11
C THR A 112 -3.17 -3.70 -4.21
N ILE A 113 -3.11 -3.00 -3.09
CA ILE A 113 -4.17 -3.00 -2.08
C ILE A 113 -4.78 -1.61 -2.03
N THR A 114 -6.08 -1.54 -2.25
CA THR A 114 -6.85 -0.31 -2.14
C THR A 114 -7.52 -0.26 -0.78
N PHE A 115 -7.40 0.87 -0.10
CA PHE A 115 -7.91 1.03 1.25
C PHE A 115 -8.34 2.47 1.48
N CYS A 116 -9.04 2.71 2.57
CA CYS A 116 -9.53 4.05 2.88
C CYS A 116 -9.54 4.31 4.38
N ILE A 117 -9.64 5.57 4.74
CA ILE A 117 -9.81 5.99 6.12
C ILE A 117 -10.74 7.20 6.17
N ARG A 118 -11.59 7.27 7.18
CA ARG A 118 -12.41 8.43 7.44
C ARG A 118 -11.58 9.51 8.11
N LYS A 119 -11.75 10.72 7.63
CA LYS A 119 -11.09 11.89 8.18
C LYS A 119 -12.15 12.87 8.61
N GLU A 120 -12.20 13.17 9.89
CA GLU A 120 -13.07 14.22 10.42
C GLU A 120 -12.45 15.60 10.17
N GLN A 121 -13.29 16.52 9.79
CA GLN A 121 -12.90 17.93 9.70
C GLN A 121 -13.34 18.66 10.95
#